data_1a3c11fcce3e4d5f846ec7d147c4d6e2
#
_entry.id   1a3c11fcce3e4d5f846ec7d147c4d6e2
#
_cell.length_a   1.000
_cell.length_b   1.000
_cell.length_c   1.000
_cell.angle_alpha   90.00
_cell.angle_beta   90.00
_cell.angle_gamma   90.00
#
_symmetry.space_group_name_H-M   'P 1'
#
loop_
_entity.id
_entity.type
_entity.pdbx_description
1 polymer ?
#
loop_
_entity_poly.entity_id
_entity_poly.type
_entity_poly.pdbx_seq_one_letter_code
_entity_poly.pdbx_strand_id
1 'polypeptide(L)'
;MSKMRFFALQELANRRPVKVDYPSEKLSDYYGDHVFDRKKMQEYLPSEAYKAVINAIEKGTPINREMADMIANGMKNWAKTFNVTHYTHWFQPLTDGTAEKHDGFIEFGEDGGVIERFSGKLLIQQEPDASSFPSGGLRA
;
A
#
# COMPACT_ATOMS: atom_id res chain seq x y z
N MET A 1 14.02 25.46 -32.95
CA MET A 1 13.23 24.80 -31.87
C MET A 1 12.06 24.03 -32.49
N SER A 2 11.81 22.79 -32.04
CA SER A 2 10.76 21.95 -32.63
C SER A 2 9.37 22.51 -32.30
N LYS A 3 8.46 22.57 -33.27
CA LYS A 3 7.06 22.98 -33.09
C LYS A 3 6.38 22.18 -31.95
N MET A 4 6.74 20.92 -31.77
CA MET A 4 6.21 20.06 -30.70
C MET A 4 6.54 20.59 -29.28
N ARG A 5 7.71 21.19 -29.07
CA ARG A 5 8.05 21.82 -27.79
C ARG A 5 7.17 23.02 -27.47
N PHE A 6 6.83 23.83 -28.48
CA PHE A 6 5.91 24.96 -28.30
C PHE A 6 4.51 24.50 -27.94
N PHE A 7 3.99 23.44 -28.62
CA PHE A 7 2.70 22.85 -28.27
C PHE A 7 2.69 22.31 -26.85
N ALA A 8 3.73 21.59 -26.44
CA ALA A 8 3.82 21.05 -25.10
C ALA A 8 3.85 22.17 -24.03
N LEU A 9 4.58 23.25 -24.28
CA LEU A 9 4.61 24.43 -23.38
C LEU A 9 3.25 25.13 -23.33
N GLN A 10 2.55 25.23 -24.46
CA GLN A 10 1.23 25.84 -24.54
C GLN A 10 0.18 25.00 -23.79
N GLU A 11 0.21 23.67 -23.94
CA GLU A 11 -0.62 22.76 -23.17
C GLU A 11 -0.33 22.84 -21.67
N LEU A 12 0.95 22.92 -21.29
CA LEU A 12 1.35 23.08 -19.89
C LEU A 12 0.83 24.41 -19.31
N ALA A 13 0.94 25.51 -20.07
CA ALA A 13 0.46 26.84 -19.66
C ALA A 13 -1.08 26.90 -19.54
N ASN A 14 -1.79 26.11 -20.33
CA ASN A 14 -3.25 26.02 -20.30
C ASN A 14 -3.75 25.06 -19.23
N ARG A 15 -2.87 24.29 -18.60
CA ARG A 15 -3.23 23.31 -17.59
C ARG A 15 -3.78 24.02 -16.34
N ARG A 16 -5.02 23.75 -16.03
CA ARG A 16 -5.61 24.26 -14.78
C ARG A 16 -5.20 23.34 -13.62
N PRO A 17 -4.86 23.90 -12.45
CA PRO A 17 -4.66 23.10 -11.25
C PRO A 17 -5.89 22.25 -10.97
N VAL A 18 -5.68 21.01 -10.55
CA VAL A 18 -6.78 20.19 -10.05
C VAL A 18 -7.34 20.88 -8.80
N LYS A 19 -8.68 21.06 -8.79
CA LYS A 19 -9.34 21.59 -7.60
C LYS A 19 -9.14 20.58 -6.46
N VAL A 20 -8.53 21.01 -5.39
CA VAL A 20 -8.34 20.23 -4.18
C VAL A 20 -9.28 20.76 -3.12
N ASP A 21 -10.16 19.93 -2.62
CA ASP A 21 -10.98 20.26 -1.46
C ASP A 21 -10.12 19.99 -0.20
N TYR A 22 -9.84 21.05 0.53
CA TYR A 22 -9.07 20.93 1.77
C TYR A 22 -9.95 20.35 2.88
N PRO A 23 -9.42 19.47 3.73
CA PRO A 23 -10.15 19.01 4.89
C PRO A 23 -10.56 20.18 5.77
N SER A 24 -11.82 20.20 6.22
CA SER A 24 -12.32 21.19 7.18
C SER A 24 -12.03 20.83 8.63
N GLU A 25 -11.50 19.65 8.86
CA GLU A 25 -11.20 19.06 10.15
C GLU A 25 -9.79 19.47 10.64
N LYS A 26 -9.52 19.25 11.93
CA LYS A 26 -8.19 19.46 12.48
C LYS A 26 -7.21 18.47 11.88
N LEU A 27 -5.97 18.87 11.70
CA LEU A 27 -4.91 18.01 11.17
C LEU A 27 -4.79 16.68 11.95
N SER A 28 -4.97 16.73 13.27
CA SER A 28 -4.96 15.54 14.13
C SER A 28 -6.06 14.53 13.84
N ASP A 29 -7.14 14.94 13.18
CA ASP A 29 -8.31 14.09 12.96
C ASP A 29 -8.15 13.20 11.72
N TYR A 30 -7.33 13.63 10.76
CA TYR A 30 -7.08 12.86 9.53
C TYR A 30 -5.61 12.47 9.30
N TYR A 31 -4.67 13.03 10.09
CA TYR A 31 -3.27 12.67 9.93
C TYR A 31 -3.01 11.21 10.32
N GLY A 32 -2.50 10.45 9.38
CA GLY A 32 -2.24 9.02 9.58
C GLY A 32 -3.44 8.11 9.37
N ASP A 33 -4.57 8.59 8.86
CA ASP A 33 -5.75 7.74 8.61
C ASP A 33 -5.46 6.58 7.67
N HIS A 34 -4.58 6.79 6.70
CA HIS A 34 -4.15 5.75 5.76
C HIS A 34 -2.86 5.03 6.21
N VAL A 35 -2.53 5.05 7.49
CA VAL A 35 -1.43 4.28 8.08
C VAL A 35 -1.99 3.18 8.95
N PHE A 36 -1.52 1.94 8.76
CA PHE A 36 -1.90 0.79 9.59
C PHE A 36 -1.14 0.82 10.91
N ASP A 37 -1.52 1.75 11.78
CA ASP A 37 -0.92 2.01 13.07
C ASP A 37 -1.35 1.01 14.16
N ARG A 38 -0.81 1.15 15.37
CA ARG A 38 -1.13 0.26 16.50
C ARG A 38 -2.63 0.21 16.83
N LYS A 39 -3.35 1.31 16.64
CA LYS A 39 -4.79 1.38 16.92
C LYS A 39 -5.56 0.54 15.89
N LYS A 40 -5.24 0.71 14.62
CA LYS A 40 -5.83 -0.08 13.52
C LYS A 40 -5.42 -1.55 13.59
N MET A 41 -4.18 -1.84 14.00
CA MET A 41 -3.75 -3.21 14.28
C MET A 41 -4.59 -3.88 15.37
N GLN A 42 -4.94 -3.17 16.44
CA GLN A 42 -5.81 -3.71 17.49
C GLN A 42 -7.23 -3.98 17.01
N GLU A 43 -7.74 -3.17 16.09
CA GLU A 43 -9.08 -3.29 15.52
C GLU A 43 -9.20 -4.41 14.50
N TYR A 44 -8.21 -4.54 13.62
CA TYR A 44 -8.27 -5.43 12.46
C TYR A 44 -7.52 -6.75 12.61
N LEU A 45 -6.67 -6.89 13.62
CA LEU A 45 -5.91 -8.12 13.86
C LEU A 45 -6.50 -8.93 15.02
N PRO A 46 -6.48 -10.27 14.93
CA PRO A 46 -6.66 -11.13 16.09
C PRO A 46 -5.64 -10.79 17.19
N SER A 47 -6.02 -10.96 18.44
CA SER A 47 -5.18 -10.60 19.61
C SER A 47 -3.78 -11.23 19.58
N GLU A 48 -3.68 -12.47 19.13
CA GLU A 48 -2.40 -13.18 19.00
C GLU A 48 -1.51 -12.60 17.87
N ALA A 49 -2.11 -12.28 16.72
CA ALA A 49 -1.39 -11.65 15.61
C ALA A 49 -0.91 -10.24 16.00
N TYR A 50 -1.74 -9.45 16.68
CA TYR A 50 -1.35 -8.16 17.22
C TYR A 50 -0.15 -8.28 18.17
N LYS A 51 -0.19 -9.21 19.13
CA LYS A 51 0.92 -9.46 20.07
C LYS A 51 2.21 -9.88 19.33
N ALA A 52 2.07 -10.72 18.28
CA ALA A 52 3.21 -11.14 17.48
C ALA A 52 3.88 -9.94 16.79
N VAL A 53 3.08 -9.03 16.18
CA VAL A 53 3.59 -7.82 15.54
C VAL A 53 4.29 -6.91 16.56
N ILE A 54 3.67 -6.66 17.70
CA ILE A 54 4.29 -5.82 18.75
C ILE A 54 5.60 -6.42 19.24
N ASN A 55 5.65 -7.73 19.50
CA ASN A 55 6.88 -8.41 19.88
C ASN A 55 7.97 -8.33 18.79
N ALA A 56 7.57 -8.43 17.52
CA ALA A 56 8.50 -8.28 16.39
C ALA A 56 9.09 -6.85 16.35
N ILE A 57 8.26 -5.84 16.54
CA ILE A 57 8.68 -4.43 16.55
C ILE A 57 9.59 -4.13 17.74
N GLU A 58 9.25 -4.60 18.94
CA GLU A 58 9.94 -4.23 20.18
C GLU A 58 11.16 -5.11 20.49
N LYS A 59 11.13 -6.37 20.07
CA LYS A 59 12.15 -7.38 20.44
C LYS A 59 12.83 -8.04 19.25
N GLY A 60 12.44 -7.72 18.03
CA GLY A 60 12.96 -8.35 16.81
C GLY A 60 12.58 -9.83 16.68
N THR A 61 11.51 -10.27 17.35
CA THR A 61 11.05 -11.66 17.29
C THR A 61 10.52 -11.98 15.89
N PRO A 62 10.91 -13.10 15.26
CA PRO A 62 10.44 -13.46 13.93
C PRO A 62 8.93 -13.77 13.96
N ILE A 63 8.24 -13.37 12.90
CA ILE A 63 6.82 -13.68 12.69
C ILE A 63 6.75 -14.99 11.90
N ASN A 64 6.04 -15.98 12.41
CA ASN A 64 5.80 -17.22 11.69
C ASN A 64 4.76 -17.04 10.57
N ARG A 65 4.65 -18.05 9.70
CA ARG A 65 3.78 -17.98 8.52
C ARG A 65 2.30 -17.82 8.88
N GLU A 66 1.83 -18.52 9.89
CA GLU A 66 0.43 -18.47 10.33
C GLU A 66 0.05 -17.06 10.81
N MET A 67 0.92 -16.46 11.64
CA MET A 67 0.73 -15.07 12.07
C MET A 67 0.82 -14.09 10.91
N ALA A 68 1.73 -14.33 9.94
CA ALA A 68 1.82 -13.50 8.75
C ALA A 68 0.54 -13.54 7.90
N ASP A 69 -0.10 -14.70 7.77
CA ASP A 69 -1.39 -14.82 7.07
C ASP A 69 -2.52 -14.06 7.78
N MET A 70 -2.58 -14.12 9.11
CA MET A 70 -3.54 -13.35 9.89
C MET A 70 -3.30 -11.83 9.75
N ILE A 71 -2.05 -11.39 9.79
CA ILE A 71 -1.67 -9.99 9.62
C ILE A 71 -2.04 -9.52 8.22
N ALA A 72 -1.68 -10.26 7.19
CA ALA A 72 -1.99 -9.93 5.80
C ALA A 72 -3.49 -9.78 5.56
N ASN A 73 -4.29 -10.70 6.10
CA ASN A 73 -5.75 -10.62 6.00
C ASN A 73 -6.32 -9.39 6.72
N GLY A 74 -5.84 -9.07 7.90
CA GLY A 74 -6.24 -7.86 8.63
C GLY A 74 -5.88 -6.58 7.89
N MET A 75 -4.66 -6.49 7.36
CA MET A 75 -4.20 -5.37 6.54
C MET A 75 -5.05 -5.20 5.28
N LYS A 76 -5.36 -6.30 4.58
CA LYS A 76 -6.24 -6.28 3.41
C LYS A 76 -7.64 -5.76 3.78
N ASN A 77 -8.23 -6.28 4.86
CA ASN A 77 -9.56 -5.87 5.28
C ASN A 77 -9.62 -4.38 5.65
N TRP A 78 -8.60 -3.87 6.34
CA TRP A 78 -8.44 -2.45 6.58
C TRP A 78 -8.30 -1.64 5.29
N ALA A 79 -7.44 -2.04 4.38
CA ALA A 79 -7.21 -1.35 3.12
C ALA A 79 -8.49 -1.27 2.25
N LYS A 80 -9.30 -2.34 2.25
CA LYS A 80 -10.58 -2.37 1.53
C LYS A 80 -11.58 -1.33 2.03
N THR A 81 -11.51 -0.87 3.26
CA THR A 81 -12.38 0.22 3.74
C THR A 81 -12.14 1.55 3.02
N PHE A 82 -11.00 1.70 2.38
CA PHE A 82 -10.63 2.85 1.55
C PHE A 82 -10.74 2.57 0.05
N ASN A 83 -11.44 1.50 -0.36
CA ASN A 83 -11.58 1.06 -1.74
C ASN A 83 -10.24 0.74 -2.42
N VAL A 84 -9.23 0.34 -1.67
CA VAL A 84 -7.94 -0.09 -2.19
C VAL A 84 -8.12 -1.39 -2.97
N THR A 85 -7.55 -1.46 -4.17
CA THR A 85 -7.66 -2.60 -5.09
C THR A 85 -6.33 -3.29 -5.36
N HIS A 86 -5.23 -2.60 -5.13
CA HIS A 86 -3.87 -3.03 -5.44
C HIS A 86 -2.94 -2.76 -4.27
N TYR A 87 -1.79 -3.42 -4.28
CA TYR A 87 -0.70 -3.14 -3.34
C TYR A 87 0.63 -3.10 -4.09
N THR A 88 1.59 -2.39 -3.54
CA THR A 88 2.96 -2.33 -4.04
C THR A 88 3.94 -2.46 -2.90
N HIS A 89 5.15 -2.95 -3.21
CA HIS A 89 6.22 -3.16 -2.23
C HIS A 89 5.68 -3.83 -0.96
N TRP A 90 6.30 -3.83 0.13
CA TRP A 90 5.91 -4.53 1.37
C TRP A 90 4.45 -4.34 1.87
N PHE A 91 3.54 -4.00 1.09
CA PHE A 91 2.18 -3.57 1.34
C PHE A 91 2.06 -2.04 1.47
N GLN A 92 2.11 -1.39 0.34
CA GLN A 92 1.68 -0.02 0.19
C GLN A 92 0.36 -0.03 -0.58
N PRO A 93 -0.78 0.24 0.07
CA PRO A 93 -2.10 0.16 -0.56
C PRO A 93 -2.29 1.21 -1.66
N LEU A 94 -2.90 0.83 -2.77
CA LEU A 94 -3.15 1.69 -3.91
C LEU A 94 -4.59 1.57 -4.39
N THR A 95 -5.17 2.66 -4.84
CA THR A 95 -6.52 2.69 -5.42
C THR A 95 -6.52 2.51 -6.93
N ASP A 96 -5.37 2.67 -7.57
CA ASP A 96 -5.23 2.50 -9.01
C ASP A 96 -3.76 2.25 -9.40
N GLY A 97 -3.51 1.93 -10.66
CA GLY A 97 -2.23 1.48 -11.18
C GLY A 97 -1.20 2.59 -11.40
N THR A 98 -0.94 3.42 -10.43
CA THR A 98 0.03 4.53 -10.53
C THR A 98 1.47 4.13 -10.26
N ALA A 99 1.71 2.96 -9.66
CA ALA A 99 3.04 2.42 -9.43
C ALA A 99 3.47 1.51 -10.59
N GLU A 100 4.76 1.50 -10.91
CA GLU A 100 5.31 0.63 -11.96
C GLU A 100 5.20 -0.85 -11.62
N LYS A 101 5.25 -1.19 -10.33
CA LYS A 101 5.10 -2.55 -9.82
C LYS A 101 4.03 -2.58 -8.73
N HIS A 102 2.94 -3.22 -9.04
CA HIS A 102 1.82 -3.44 -8.12
C HIS A 102 1.10 -4.72 -8.47
N ASP A 103 0.46 -5.33 -7.49
CA ASP A 103 -0.37 -6.50 -7.64
C ASP A 103 -1.79 -6.21 -7.17
N GLY A 104 -2.78 -6.74 -7.87
CA GLY A 104 -4.18 -6.67 -7.45
C GLY A 104 -4.47 -7.65 -6.31
N PHE A 105 -5.46 -7.33 -5.49
CA PHE A 105 -6.00 -8.28 -4.50
C PHE A 105 -6.87 -9.37 -5.12
N ILE A 106 -6.55 -9.79 -6.34
CA ILE A 106 -7.34 -10.74 -7.12
C ILE A 106 -6.49 -11.97 -7.42
N GLU A 107 -7.04 -13.14 -7.10
CA GLU A 107 -6.53 -14.44 -7.54
C GLU A 107 -7.67 -15.24 -8.18
N PHE A 108 -7.33 -16.16 -9.08
CA PHE A 108 -8.29 -17.10 -9.64
C PHE A 108 -8.41 -18.32 -8.72
N GLY A 109 -9.63 -18.65 -8.36
CA GLY A 109 -9.94 -19.89 -7.64
C GLY A 109 -9.82 -21.13 -8.55
N GLU A 110 -9.73 -22.31 -7.95
CA GLU A 110 -9.65 -23.59 -8.68
C GLU A 110 -10.91 -23.86 -9.53
N ASP A 111 -12.04 -23.28 -9.16
CA ASP A 111 -13.32 -23.32 -9.87
C ASP A 111 -13.44 -22.31 -11.02
N GLY A 112 -12.38 -21.54 -11.29
CA GLY A 112 -12.37 -20.46 -12.28
C GLY A 112 -13.05 -19.17 -11.81
N GLY A 113 -13.52 -19.12 -10.57
CA GLY A 113 -14.03 -17.90 -9.95
C GLY A 113 -12.87 -16.94 -9.55
N VAL A 114 -13.24 -15.71 -9.24
CA VAL A 114 -12.31 -14.67 -8.77
C VAL A 114 -12.43 -14.52 -7.26
N ILE A 115 -11.31 -14.55 -6.56
CA ILE A 115 -11.23 -14.35 -5.12
C ILE A 115 -10.31 -13.16 -4.79
N GLU A 116 -10.69 -12.38 -3.79
CA GLU A 116 -9.82 -11.34 -3.25
C GLU A 116 -8.90 -11.92 -2.19
N ARG A 117 -7.61 -11.91 -2.47
CA ARG A 117 -6.61 -12.50 -1.58
C ARG A 117 -5.37 -11.64 -1.42
N PHE A 118 -4.87 -11.60 -0.20
CA PHE A 118 -3.54 -11.14 0.18
C PHE A 118 -3.01 -12.08 1.25
N SER A 119 -1.94 -12.82 0.94
CA SER A 119 -1.42 -13.88 1.81
C SER A 119 -0.21 -13.41 2.60
N GLY A 120 0.08 -14.07 3.72
CA GLY A 120 1.29 -13.85 4.50
C GLY A 120 2.57 -14.09 3.70
N LYS A 121 2.53 -14.99 2.70
CA LYS A 121 3.66 -15.20 1.78
C LYS A 121 3.98 -13.91 1.00
N LEU A 122 2.97 -13.22 0.49
CA LEU A 122 3.13 -11.96 -0.22
C LEU A 122 3.60 -10.85 0.73
N LEU A 123 3.06 -10.81 1.94
CA LEU A 123 3.44 -9.84 2.96
C LEU A 123 4.91 -9.94 3.37
N ILE A 124 5.44 -11.15 3.52
CA ILE A 124 6.83 -11.39 3.95
C ILE A 124 7.81 -11.50 2.78
N GLN A 125 7.31 -11.58 1.56
CA GLN A 125 8.14 -11.62 0.36
C GLN A 125 8.73 -10.24 0.12
N GLN A 126 10.04 -10.13 0.27
CA GLN A 126 10.76 -8.92 -0.11
C GLN A 126 11.02 -8.97 -1.62
N GLU A 127 10.65 -7.91 -2.33
CA GLU A 127 11.11 -7.71 -3.69
C GLU A 127 12.43 -6.92 -3.67
N PRO A 128 13.56 -7.53 -4.00
CA PRO A 128 14.83 -6.83 -4.09
C PRO A 128 14.93 -6.12 -5.45
N ASP A 129 14.15 -5.06 -5.63
CA ASP A 129 14.29 -4.21 -6.80
C ASP A 129 15.01 -2.89 -6.47
N ALA A 130 15.35 -2.14 -7.51
CA ALA A 130 16.07 -0.88 -7.36
C ALA A 130 15.29 0.16 -6.57
N SER A 131 13.96 0.12 -6.56
CA SER A 131 13.11 1.06 -5.83
C SER A 131 13.11 0.81 -4.32
N SER A 132 13.55 -0.37 -3.88
CA SER A 132 13.69 -0.72 -2.46
C SER A 132 14.97 -0.17 -1.82
N PHE A 133 15.88 0.39 -2.61
CA PHE A 133 17.12 0.98 -2.10
C PHE A 133 16.94 2.47 -1.77
N PRO A 134 17.61 3.00 -0.74
CA PRO A 134 17.54 4.42 -0.36
C PRO A 134 17.90 5.39 -1.49
N SER A 135 18.71 4.95 -2.47
CA SER A 135 19.09 5.72 -3.66
C SER A 135 17.99 5.82 -4.72
N GLY A 136 16.83 5.16 -4.52
CA GLY A 136 15.76 5.10 -5.53
C GLY A 136 16.19 4.41 -6.83
N GLY A 137 17.24 3.58 -6.79
CA GLY A 137 17.76 2.89 -7.96
C GLY A 137 18.55 3.77 -8.92
N LEU A 138 18.89 4.99 -8.54
CA LEU A 138 19.80 5.82 -9.31
C LEU A 138 21.18 5.16 -9.31
N ARG A 139 21.60 4.70 -10.47
CA ARG A 139 22.97 4.26 -10.71
C ARG A 139 23.81 5.47 -11.08
N ALA A 140 24.90 5.66 -10.34
CA ALA A 140 25.92 6.60 -10.71
C ALA A 140 26.67 6.13 -11.97
#